data_e524bc0cab6ba054a9a1ee33ff1c19af
#
_entry.id   e524bc0cab6ba054a9a1ee33ff1c19af
#
_cell.length_a   1.000
_cell.length_b   1.000
_cell.length_c   1.000
_cell.angle_alpha   90.00
_cell.angle_beta   90.00
_cell.angle_gamma   90.00
#
_symmetry.space_group_name_H-M   'P 1'
#
loop_
_entity.id
_entity.type
_entity.pdbx_description
1 polymer ?
#
loop_
_entity_poly.entity_id
_entity_poly.type
_entity_poly.pdbx_seq_one_letter_code
_entity_poly.pdbx_strand_id
1 'polypeptide(L)'
;MGFIQSTFFGLVLLCAFGSVILQETTSEPPITTSTIASTTTETPTSETTSKPTDPPTTLPPSTTTVPASTTPKPPLPEVGSWNISDGNVTCIRAELQIGFNIILGGVEESFVLSPNASDSGSECKAPNGTQVLALTYKNYALTFIFAKDSSNAFVQHIALDYITPQGAEIFYNSSQLFKAKVGNSFRCKTTDTILMGNATMQVYYIHIQAFGTAEDNGFNTAEECEADDKVSDIIPIAVGCALAALIIIVLIAYLVGRRRSRQKGYTSV
;
A
#
# COMPACT_ATOMS: atom_id res chain seq x y z
N MET A 1 30.75 -32.01 29.25
CA MET A 1 30.98 -30.69 28.60
C MET A 1 30.30 -30.61 27.21
N GLY A 2 29.77 -31.66 26.65
CA GLY A 2 29.10 -31.68 25.33
C GLY A 2 27.61 -31.32 25.31
N PHE A 3 26.90 -31.46 26.42
CA PHE A 3 25.43 -31.25 26.46
C PHE A 3 25.01 -29.79 26.40
N ILE A 4 25.77 -28.86 26.97
CA ILE A 4 25.45 -27.42 26.99
C ILE A 4 25.75 -26.78 25.64
N GLN A 5 26.71 -27.29 24.87
CA GLN A 5 27.08 -26.77 23.57
C GLN A 5 26.08 -27.16 22.47
N SER A 6 25.45 -28.34 22.63
CA SER A 6 24.43 -28.83 21.69
C SER A 6 23.09 -28.07 21.80
N THR A 7 22.67 -27.68 23.01
CA THR A 7 21.42 -26.91 23.22
C THR A 7 21.55 -25.47 22.77
N PHE A 8 22.74 -24.85 22.86
CA PHE A 8 22.98 -23.49 22.37
C PHE A 8 22.99 -23.42 20.85
N PHE A 9 23.56 -24.42 20.17
CA PHE A 9 23.53 -24.50 18.70
C PHE A 9 22.10 -24.69 18.18
N GLY A 10 21.29 -25.48 18.86
CA GLY A 10 19.88 -25.68 18.52
C GLY A 10 19.02 -24.43 18.64
N LEU A 11 19.24 -23.59 19.66
CA LEU A 11 18.45 -22.37 19.87
C LEU A 11 18.83 -21.27 18.86
N VAL A 12 20.11 -21.14 18.51
CA VAL A 12 20.56 -20.19 17.47
C VAL A 12 20.09 -20.64 16.08
N LEU A 13 20.06 -21.95 15.80
CA LEU A 13 19.53 -22.50 14.56
C LEU A 13 18.00 -22.28 14.44
N LEU A 14 17.24 -22.38 15.53
CA LEU A 14 15.80 -22.13 15.54
C LEU A 14 15.46 -20.67 15.24
N CYS A 15 16.22 -19.70 15.71
CA CYS A 15 16.06 -18.29 15.34
C CYS A 15 16.43 -18.01 13.88
N ALA A 16 17.42 -18.71 13.32
CA ALA A 16 17.84 -18.56 11.93
C ALA A 16 16.84 -19.23 10.96
N PHE A 17 16.27 -20.38 11.34
CA PHE A 17 15.26 -21.07 10.51
C PHE A 17 13.87 -20.43 10.59
N GLY A 18 13.51 -19.79 11.69
CA GLY A 18 12.26 -19.02 11.80
C GLY A 18 12.16 -17.86 10.82
N SER A 19 13.29 -17.28 10.42
CA SER A 19 13.35 -16.18 9.44
C SER A 19 13.29 -16.67 7.98
N VAL A 20 13.58 -17.93 7.71
CA VAL A 20 13.59 -18.49 6.34
C VAL A 20 12.24 -19.09 5.95
N ILE A 21 11.43 -19.56 6.92
CA ILE A 21 10.13 -20.20 6.62
C ILE A 21 9.03 -19.16 6.25
N LEU A 22 9.22 -17.87 6.53
CA LEU A 22 8.27 -16.82 6.18
C LEU A 22 8.44 -16.25 4.75
N GLN A 23 9.37 -16.77 3.95
CA GLN A 23 9.63 -16.30 2.57
C GLN A 23 9.13 -17.23 1.46
N GLU A 24 8.47 -18.35 1.76
CA GLU A 24 8.05 -19.32 0.74
C GLU A 24 6.57 -19.67 0.79
N THR A 25 5.70 -18.67 0.55
CA THR A 25 4.32 -18.90 0.06
C THR A 25 3.87 -17.74 -0.80
N THR A 26 4.58 -17.51 -1.92
CA THR A 26 4.00 -16.82 -3.07
C THR A 26 3.71 -17.89 -4.12
N SER A 27 2.52 -18.46 -4.09
CA SER A 27 2.02 -19.31 -5.16
C SER A 27 1.46 -18.41 -6.27
N GLU A 28 2.20 -18.33 -7.34
CA GLU A 28 1.81 -17.78 -8.63
C GLU A 28 0.70 -18.63 -9.25
N PRO A 29 -0.43 -18.06 -9.73
CA PRO A 29 -1.43 -18.81 -10.50
C PRO A 29 -0.93 -19.02 -11.94
N PRO A 30 -1.24 -20.15 -12.59
CA PRO A 30 -0.71 -20.49 -13.91
C PRO A 30 -1.35 -19.62 -15.01
N ILE A 31 -0.47 -19.00 -15.82
CA ILE A 31 -0.83 -18.30 -17.05
C ILE A 31 -1.27 -19.31 -18.10
N THR A 32 -2.53 -19.30 -18.48
CA THR A 32 -3.03 -20.06 -19.62
C THR A 32 -2.70 -19.32 -20.91
N THR A 33 -1.71 -19.81 -21.64
CA THR A 33 -1.33 -19.35 -22.98
C THR A 33 -2.40 -19.78 -23.99
N SER A 34 -3.16 -18.83 -24.53
CA SER A 34 -3.97 -19.04 -25.72
C SER A 34 -3.20 -18.61 -26.95
N THR A 35 -2.76 -19.60 -27.71
CA THR A 35 -2.16 -19.49 -29.04
C THR A 35 -3.25 -19.16 -30.05
N ILE A 36 -3.15 -18.04 -30.76
CA ILE A 36 -3.84 -17.83 -32.03
C ILE A 36 -2.79 -17.52 -33.11
N ALA A 37 -2.68 -18.45 -34.04
CA ALA A 37 -1.94 -18.34 -35.27
C ALA A 37 -2.76 -17.55 -36.31
N SER A 38 -2.10 -16.69 -37.10
CA SER A 38 -2.45 -16.38 -38.51
C SER A 38 -1.33 -15.55 -39.11
N THR A 39 -0.54 -16.16 -39.97
CA THR A 39 -0.53 -16.11 -41.44
C THR A 39 0.11 -14.86 -42.06
N THR A 40 1.33 -15.07 -42.53
CA THR A 40 2.13 -14.67 -43.66
C THR A 40 1.51 -13.69 -44.69
N THR A 41 2.27 -12.66 -45.12
CA THR A 41 2.50 -12.33 -46.52
C THR A 41 3.75 -11.45 -46.69
N GLU A 42 4.53 -11.81 -47.63
CA GLU A 42 5.79 -11.55 -48.23
C GLU A 42 6.24 -10.09 -48.56
N THR A 43 7.55 -9.99 -48.64
CA THR A 43 8.54 -9.07 -49.20
C THR A 43 8.23 -8.61 -50.64
N PRO A 44 8.86 -7.49 -51.18
CA PRO A 44 10.27 -7.58 -51.62
C PRO A 44 11.17 -6.32 -51.45
N THR A 45 12.42 -6.60 -51.18
CA THR A 45 13.72 -6.15 -51.67
C THR A 45 13.83 -4.83 -52.49
N SER A 46 14.77 -3.97 -52.06
CA SER A 46 15.74 -3.32 -52.98
C SER A 46 17.03 -2.97 -52.23
N GLU A 47 18.10 -3.56 -52.72
CA GLU A 47 19.50 -3.24 -52.44
C GLU A 47 19.88 -1.88 -53.02
N THR A 48 20.76 -1.14 -52.36
CA THR A 48 21.78 -0.33 -53.03
C THR A 48 23.04 -0.17 -52.19
N THR A 49 24.10 -0.68 -52.70
CA THR A 49 25.50 -0.66 -52.29
C THR A 49 26.10 0.73 -52.43
N SER A 50 26.89 1.21 -51.45
CA SER A 50 28.08 2.00 -51.73
C SER A 50 29.06 2.06 -50.55
N LYS A 51 30.28 2.01 -50.86
CA LYS A 51 31.58 1.69 -50.30
C LYS A 51 32.16 2.78 -49.37
N PRO A 52 33.23 2.48 -48.60
CA PRO A 52 33.66 3.09 -47.35
C PRO A 52 34.59 4.31 -47.53
N THR A 53 34.64 5.15 -46.53
CA THR A 53 35.69 6.15 -46.33
C THR A 53 36.08 6.26 -44.86
N ASP A 54 37.38 6.36 -44.63
CA ASP A 54 38.19 6.25 -43.44
C ASP A 54 37.84 7.19 -42.27
N PRO A 55 38.44 6.97 -41.05
CA PRO A 55 37.93 7.41 -39.77
C PRO A 55 38.41 8.81 -39.34
N PRO A 56 37.64 9.56 -38.58
CA PRO A 56 38.16 10.66 -37.76
C PRO A 56 38.22 10.30 -36.28
N THR A 57 39.39 10.41 -35.80
CA THR A 57 39.89 10.82 -34.48
C THR A 57 38.89 10.88 -33.34
N THR A 58 39.11 9.98 -32.39
CA THR A 58 38.52 9.88 -31.08
C THR A 58 38.83 11.12 -30.22
N LEU A 59 37.77 11.87 -29.81
CA LEU A 59 37.80 12.73 -28.64
C LEU A 59 37.09 12.02 -27.51
N PRO A 60 37.57 12.07 -26.24
CA PRO A 60 36.93 11.41 -25.13
C PRO A 60 35.57 12.08 -24.80
N PRO A 61 34.52 11.32 -24.49
CA PRO A 61 33.26 11.90 -24.06
C PRO A 61 33.43 12.59 -22.71
N SER A 62 33.21 13.90 -22.67
CA SER A 62 32.97 14.61 -21.41
C SER A 62 31.70 14.08 -20.78
N THR A 63 31.87 13.32 -19.73
CA THR A 63 30.76 12.90 -18.84
C THR A 63 30.27 14.14 -18.11
N THR A 64 29.31 14.84 -18.69
CA THR A 64 28.52 15.84 -17.98
C THR A 64 27.55 15.04 -17.11
N THR A 65 27.89 14.84 -15.85
CA THR A 65 26.96 14.39 -14.80
C THR A 65 25.92 15.50 -14.64
N VAL A 66 24.76 15.32 -15.26
CA VAL A 66 23.57 16.12 -14.99
C VAL A 66 23.21 15.81 -13.53
N PRO A 67 23.20 16.81 -12.62
CA PRO A 67 22.72 16.58 -11.26
C PRO A 67 21.27 16.14 -11.36
N ALA A 68 20.94 15.00 -10.74
CA ALA A 68 19.57 14.54 -10.60
C ALA A 68 18.76 15.67 -9.94
N SER A 69 17.86 16.27 -10.72
CA SER A 69 16.91 17.26 -10.22
C SER A 69 16.03 16.53 -9.18
N THR A 70 16.33 16.68 -7.92
CA THR A 70 15.45 16.28 -6.84
C THR A 70 14.28 17.26 -6.81
N THR A 71 13.29 17.00 -7.66
CA THR A 71 11.99 17.65 -7.53
C THR A 71 11.45 17.32 -6.14
N PRO A 72 11.17 18.29 -5.27
CA PRO A 72 10.64 18.02 -3.95
C PRO A 72 9.34 17.23 -4.12
N LYS A 73 9.23 16.09 -3.41
CA LYS A 73 8.00 15.30 -3.39
C LYS A 73 6.84 16.23 -2.99
N PRO A 74 5.73 16.27 -3.75
CA PRO A 74 4.58 17.09 -3.39
C PRO A 74 4.16 16.80 -1.95
N PRO A 75 3.76 17.84 -1.17
CA PRO A 75 3.24 17.62 0.17
C PRO A 75 2.03 16.68 0.10
N LEU A 76 1.89 15.83 1.11
CA LEU A 76 0.71 14.96 1.23
C LEU A 76 -0.56 15.81 1.28
N PRO A 77 -1.69 15.34 0.71
CA PRO A 77 -2.98 15.99 0.86
C PRO A 77 -3.35 16.18 2.34
N GLU A 78 -4.22 17.13 2.64
CA GLU A 78 -4.82 17.25 3.97
C GLU A 78 -5.90 16.18 4.17
N VAL A 79 -6.09 15.74 5.42
CA VAL A 79 -7.16 14.80 5.77
C VAL A 79 -8.48 15.55 5.85
N GLY A 80 -9.48 15.13 5.07
CA GLY A 80 -10.86 15.59 5.19
C GLY A 80 -11.66 14.64 6.09
N SER A 81 -12.68 15.19 6.78
CA SER A 81 -13.57 14.44 7.66
C SER A 81 -15.03 14.75 7.38
N TRP A 82 -15.86 13.73 7.19
CA TRP A 82 -17.28 13.84 6.87
C TRP A 82 -18.11 12.89 7.71
N ASN A 83 -19.30 13.36 8.17
CA ASN A 83 -20.24 12.60 8.97
C ASN A 83 -21.64 12.77 8.38
N ILE A 84 -22.18 11.72 7.79
CA ILE A 84 -23.49 11.71 7.17
C ILE A 84 -24.50 11.14 8.14
N SER A 85 -25.58 11.89 8.40
CA SER A 85 -26.58 11.52 9.40
C SER A 85 -27.99 11.55 8.82
N ASP A 86 -28.84 10.65 9.30
CA ASP A 86 -30.28 10.65 9.09
C ASP A 86 -30.96 10.76 10.47
N GLY A 87 -31.48 11.95 10.78
CA GLY A 87 -31.93 12.29 12.12
C GLY A 87 -30.78 12.29 13.12
N ASN A 88 -30.91 11.48 14.18
CA ASN A 88 -29.90 11.39 15.25
C ASN A 88 -28.84 10.28 15.02
N VAL A 89 -28.95 9.54 13.90
CA VAL A 89 -28.05 8.43 13.63
C VAL A 89 -27.06 8.81 12.56
N THR A 90 -25.76 8.74 12.87
CA THR A 90 -24.70 8.87 11.86
C THR A 90 -24.51 7.56 11.14
N CYS A 91 -24.90 7.51 9.88
CA CYS A 91 -24.86 6.31 9.05
C CYS A 91 -23.52 6.09 8.37
N ILE A 92 -22.82 7.16 7.97
CA ILE A 92 -21.50 7.10 7.35
C ILE A 92 -20.56 8.05 8.09
N ARG A 93 -19.35 7.59 8.36
CA ARG A 93 -18.21 8.41 8.79
C ARG A 93 -17.04 8.16 7.87
N ALA A 94 -16.34 9.21 7.49
CA ALA A 94 -15.19 9.11 6.61
C ALA A 94 -14.11 10.12 7.00
N GLU A 95 -12.87 9.63 7.13
CA GLU A 95 -11.66 10.44 7.16
C GLU A 95 -10.77 9.99 6.00
N LEU A 96 -10.52 10.87 5.07
CA LEU A 96 -9.88 10.54 3.80
C LEU A 96 -8.73 11.48 3.48
N GLN A 97 -7.63 10.90 2.98
CA GLN A 97 -6.49 11.60 2.42
C GLN A 97 -6.18 10.98 1.06
N ILE A 98 -6.67 11.59 -0.02
CA ILE A 98 -6.69 11.00 -1.36
C ILE A 98 -6.10 11.98 -2.38
N GLY A 99 -5.29 11.45 -3.29
CA GLY A 99 -4.85 12.12 -4.50
C GLY A 99 -5.37 11.41 -5.74
N PHE A 100 -5.42 12.13 -6.85
CA PHE A 100 -5.86 11.62 -8.13
C PHE A 100 -4.85 11.98 -9.22
N ASN A 101 -4.64 11.04 -10.13
CA ASN A 101 -3.99 11.28 -11.42
C ASN A 101 -4.96 10.80 -12.50
N ILE A 102 -5.32 11.68 -13.43
CA ILE A 102 -6.23 11.38 -14.54
C ILE A 102 -5.53 11.67 -15.86
N ILE A 103 -5.85 10.90 -16.90
CA ILE A 103 -5.32 11.11 -18.26
C ILE A 103 -6.49 11.55 -19.15
N LEU A 104 -6.45 12.81 -19.59
CA LEU A 104 -7.44 13.45 -20.44
C LEU A 104 -6.81 13.83 -21.78
N GLY A 105 -7.25 13.22 -22.88
CA GLY A 105 -6.71 13.53 -24.20
C GLY A 105 -5.21 13.34 -24.33
N GLY A 106 -4.60 12.45 -23.52
CA GLY A 106 -3.16 12.22 -23.48
C GLY A 106 -2.38 13.18 -22.58
N VAL A 107 -3.05 14.07 -21.85
CA VAL A 107 -2.45 14.95 -20.85
C VAL A 107 -2.75 14.40 -19.46
N GLU A 108 -1.73 14.30 -18.61
CA GLU A 108 -1.86 13.89 -17.20
C GLU A 108 -2.18 15.12 -16.34
N GLU A 109 -3.21 15.01 -15.54
CA GLU A 109 -3.63 16.00 -14.56
C GLU A 109 -3.70 15.38 -13.18
N SER A 110 -3.09 16.05 -12.18
CA SER A 110 -3.04 15.58 -10.80
C SER A 110 -3.70 16.57 -9.88
N PHE A 111 -4.55 16.10 -8.99
CA PHE A 111 -5.21 16.90 -7.96
C PHE A 111 -5.48 16.08 -6.70
N VAL A 112 -5.99 16.72 -5.66
CA VAL A 112 -6.24 16.09 -4.36
C VAL A 112 -7.68 16.29 -3.92
N LEU A 113 -8.19 15.37 -3.13
CA LEU A 113 -9.47 15.53 -2.44
C LEU A 113 -9.37 16.70 -1.46
N SER A 114 -10.22 17.70 -1.64
CA SER A 114 -10.27 18.84 -0.74
C SER A 114 -10.97 18.46 0.57
N PRO A 115 -10.40 18.80 1.75
CA PRO A 115 -11.08 18.60 3.03
C PRO A 115 -12.36 19.42 3.16
N ASN A 116 -12.56 20.43 2.29
CA ASN A 116 -13.75 21.27 2.23
C ASN A 116 -14.75 20.79 1.15
N ALA A 117 -14.63 19.56 0.65
CA ALA A 117 -15.61 19.01 -0.29
C ALA A 117 -16.99 18.89 0.40
N SER A 118 -18.03 19.33 -0.32
CA SER A 118 -19.41 19.26 0.16
C SER A 118 -19.92 17.81 0.08
N ASP A 119 -20.58 17.37 1.12
CA ASP A 119 -21.21 16.06 1.24
C ASP A 119 -22.72 16.06 0.96
N SER A 120 -23.26 17.17 0.42
CA SER A 120 -24.69 17.40 0.23
C SER A 120 -25.41 16.38 -0.68
N GLY A 121 -24.66 15.61 -1.47
CA GLY A 121 -25.17 14.50 -2.29
C GLY A 121 -25.14 13.13 -1.61
N SER A 122 -24.78 13.06 -0.33
CA SER A 122 -24.64 11.80 0.40
C SER A 122 -25.99 11.34 0.95
N GLU A 123 -26.19 10.00 1.00
CA GLU A 123 -27.46 9.39 1.41
C GLU A 123 -27.24 8.21 2.36
N CYS A 124 -27.93 8.22 3.51
CA CYS A 124 -27.98 7.08 4.42
C CYS A 124 -28.88 5.93 3.92
N LYS A 125 -29.84 6.22 3.06
CA LYS A 125 -30.82 5.27 2.53
C LYS A 125 -30.95 5.43 1.03
N ALA A 126 -30.00 4.87 0.29
CA ALA A 126 -30.05 4.81 -1.16
C ALA A 126 -30.77 3.51 -1.63
N PRO A 127 -31.12 3.41 -2.94
CA PRO A 127 -31.75 2.22 -3.52
C PRO A 127 -30.98 0.92 -3.19
N ASN A 128 -31.70 -0.19 -3.14
CA ASN A 128 -31.17 -1.54 -2.86
C ASN A 128 -30.48 -1.70 -1.48
N GLY A 129 -30.81 -0.82 -0.53
CA GLY A 129 -30.21 -0.89 0.82
C GLY A 129 -28.75 -0.47 0.88
N THR A 130 -28.27 0.29 -0.09
CA THR A 130 -26.94 0.88 -0.13
C THR A 130 -26.90 2.21 0.65
N GLN A 131 -25.68 2.73 0.85
CA GLN A 131 -25.43 4.08 1.35
C GLN A 131 -24.48 4.78 0.40
N VAL A 132 -24.58 6.10 0.29
CA VAL A 132 -23.79 6.89 -0.64
C VAL A 132 -23.06 7.99 0.12
N LEU A 133 -21.76 8.09 -0.07
CA LEU A 133 -20.95 9.26 0.27
C LEU A 133 -20.55 9.96 -1.03
N ALA A 134 -21.07 11.15 -1.27
CA ALA A 134 -20.76 11.96 -2.43
C ALA A 134 -20.07 13.24 -1.98
N LEU A 135 -18.84 13.45 -2.41
CA LEU A 135 -17.96 14.54 -2.04
C LEU A 135 -17.70 15.42 -3.25
N THR A 136 -18.34 16.58 -3.31
CA THR A 136 -18.27 17.50 -4.45
C THR A 136 -17.41 18.73 -4.13
N TYR A 137 -16.46 19.03 -5.02
CA TYR A 137 -15.65 20.24 -4.90
C TYR A 137 -15.23 20.77 -6.28
N LYS A 138 -15.54 22.06 -6.55
CA LYS A 138 -15.24 22.72 -7.83
C LYS A 138 -15.71 21.91 -9.04
N ASN A 139 -14.78 21.29 -9.76
CA ASN A 139 -14.99 20.59 -11.02
C ASN A 139 -14.96 19.06 -10.89
N TYR A 140 -14.98 18.52 -9.68
CA TYR A 140 -15.07 17.07 -9.49
C TYR A 140 -16.08 16.67 -8.41
N ALA A 141 -16.58 15.45 -8.53
CA ALA A 141 -17.33 14.75 -7.50
C ALA A 141 -16.80 13.34 -7.33
N LEU A 142 -16.46 12.98 -6.10
CA LEU A 142 -16.03 11.63 -5.71
C LEU A 142 -17.18 10.94 -4.99
N THR A 143 -17.62 9.79 -5.51
CA THR A 143 -18.74 9.03 -4.97
C THR A 143 -18.30 7.66 -4.52
N PHE A 144 -18.61 7.29 -3.27
CA PHE A 144 -18.50 5.93 -2.75
C PHE A 144 -19.89 5.35 -2.54
N ILE A 145 -20.17 4.18 -3.09
CA ILE A 145 -21.38 3.43 -2.84
C ILE A 145 -21.04 2.26 -1.94
N PHE A 146 -21.61 2.27 -0.73
CA PHE A 146 -21.44 1.21 0.25
C PHE A 146 -22.55 0.18 0.13
N ALA A 147 -22.16 -1.08 0.16
CA ALA A 147 -23.07 -2.21 0.29
C ALA A 147 -22.67 -3.06 1.49
N LYS A 148 -23.58 -3.94 1.90
CA LYS A 148 -23.31 -4.94 2.94
C LYS A 148 -23.88 -6.29 2.57
N ASP A 149 -23.21 -7.33 2.99
CA ASP A 149 -23.74 -8.70 3.04
C ASP A 149 -24.16 -9.05 4.50
N SER A 150 -24.35 -10.32 4.79
CA SER A 150 -24.75 -10.78 6.13
C SER A 150 -23.69 -10.51 7.21
N SER A 151 -22.44 -10.32 6.84
CA SER A 151 -21.30 -10.26 7.77
C SER A 151 -20.48 -9.00 7.62
N ASN A 152 -20.37 -8.45 6.40
CA ASN A 152 -19.45 -7.38 6.10
C ASN A 152 -20.12 -6.20 5.39
N ALA A 153 -19.60 -5.03 5.64
CA ALA A 153 -19.82 -3.80 4.88
C ALA A 153 -18.57 -3.52 4.03
N PHE A 154 -18.76 -3.01 2.82
CA PHE A 154 -17.68 -2.71 1.88
C PHE A 154 -18.10 -1.62 0.90
N VAL A 155 -17.13 -0.98 0.28
CA VAL A 155 -17.38 -0.12 -0.88
C VAL A 155 -17.51 -1.01 -2.11
N GLN A 156 -18.68 -0.99 -2.75
CA GLN A 156 -18.93 -1.77 -3.97
C GLN A 156 -18.65 -1.00 -5.26
N HIS A 157 -18.64 0.35 -5.17
CA HIS A 157 -18.42 1.19 -6.33
C HIS A 157 -17.79 2.51 -5.89
N ILE A 158 -16.77 2.94 -6.63
CA ILE A 158 -16.16 4.26 -6.51
C ILE A 158 -16.27 4.93 -7.88
N ALA A 159 -16.76 6.14 -7.93
CA ALA A 159 -16.79 6.95 -9.14
C ALA A 159 -16.19 8.33 -8.90
N LEU A 160 -15.43 8.79 -9.87
CA LEU A 160 -14.92 10.15 -9.96
C LEU A 160 -15.50 10.81 -11.21
N ASP A 161 -16.39 11.75 -11.02
CA ASP A 161 -16.91 12.62 -12.06
C ASP A 161 -16.01 13.85 -12.14
N TYR A 162 -15.43 14.10 -13.31
CA TYR A 162 -14.55 15.26 -13.53
C TYR A 162 -15.05 16.11 -14.67
N ILE A 163 -15.31 17.38 -14.39
CA ILE A 163 -15.88 18.33 -15.34
C ILE A 163 -14.76 19.06 -16.07
N THR A 164 -14.68 18.86 -17.38
CA THR A 164 -13.76 19.56 -18.29
C THR A 164 -14.53 20.59 -19.13
N PRO A 165 -13.85 21.53 -19.80
CA PRO A 165 -14.50 22.42 -20.76
C PRO A 165 -15.14 21.69 -21.95
N GLN A 166 -14.76 20.42 -22.21
CA GLN A 166 -15.26 19.60 -23.32
C GLN A 166 -16.43 18.71 -22.88
N GLY A 167 -16.68 18.56 -21.57
CA GLY A 167 -17.73 17.73 -21.02
C GLY A 167 -17.33 17.07 -19.70
N ALA A 168 -18.21 16.22 -19.18
CA ALA A 168 -17.93 15.43 -17.98
C ALA A 168 -17.30 14.09 -18.37
N GLU A 169 -16.21 13.74 -17.72
CA GLU A 169 -15.55 12.44 -17.79
C GLU A 169 -15.79 11.67 -16.49
N ILE A 170 -16.10 10.37 -16.60
CA ILE A 170 -16.41 9.52 -15.46
C ILE A 170 -15.40 8.38 -15.42
N PHE A 171 -14.72 8.28 -14.29
CA PHE A 171 -13.77 7.21 -13.96
C PHE A 171 -14.34 6.39 -12.80
N TYR A 172 -14.29 5.07 -12.88
CA TYR A 172 -14.88 4.24 -11.82
C TYR A 172 -14.14 2.93 -11.58
N ASN A 173 -14.37 2.38 -10.41
CA ASN A 173 -13.98 1.03 -10.02
C ASN A 173 -15.16 0.35 -9.32
N SER A 174 -15.47 -0.89 -9.70
CA SER A 174 -16.59 -1.66 -9.16
C SER A 174 -16.13 -2.92 -8.41
N SER A 175 -14.90 -2.92 -7.89
CA SER A 175 -14.40 -3.97 -7.02
C SER A 175 -14.88 -3.77 -5.59
N GLN A 176 -15.06 -4.86 -4.84
CA GLN A 176 -15.31 -4.76 -3.41
C GLN A 176 -14.05 -4.33 -2.67
N LEU A 177 -14.05 -3.12 -2.16
CA LEU A 177 -12.91 -2.49 -1.50
C LEU A 177 -13.25 -2.13 -0.05
N PHE A 178 -12.23 -1.95 0.78
CA PHE A 178 -12.35 -1.41 2.15
C PHE A 178 -13.36 -2.18 3.00
N LYS A 179 -13.19 -3.48 3.07
CA LYS A 179 -14.11 -4.40 3.71
C LYS A 179 -13.86 -4.47 5.21
N ALA A 180 -14.93 -4.33 6.02
CA ALA A 180 -14.95 -4.54 7.46
C ALA A 180 -16.23 -5.25 7.87
N LYS A 181 -16.28 -5.84 9.07
CA LYS A 181 -17.53 -6.41 9.60
C LYS A 181 -18.58 -5.34 9.77
N VAL A 182 -19.85 -5.70 9.57
CA VAL A 182 -20.97 -4.78 9.79
C VAL A 182 -20.92 -4.24 11.21
N GLY A 183 -20.95 -2.91 11.34
CA GLY A 183 -20.83 -2.21 12.59
C GLY A 183 -19.40 -1.79 12.97
N ASN A 184 -18.37 -2.34 12.31
CA ASN A 184 -16.99 -1.90 12.46
C ASN A 184 -16.62 -0.84 11.42
N SER A 185 -15.47 -0.20 11.60
CA SER A 185 -14.86 0.69 10.63
C SER A 185 -13.68 0.00 9.93
N PHE A 186 -13.35 0.41 8.72
CA PHE A 186 -12.13 0.03 8.00
C PHE A 186 -11.12 1.17 8.10
N ARG A 187 -9.86 0.86 8.42
CA ARG A 187 -8.77 1.83 8.49
C ARG A 187 -7.52 1.32 7.77
N CYS A 188 -6.90 2.19 6.97
CA CYS A 188 -5.61 1.92 6.35
C CYS A 188 -4.75 3.19 6.32
N LYS A 189 -3.52 3.09 6.79
CA LYS A 189 -2.52 4.16 6.86
C LYS A 189 -1.43 4.00 5.81
N THR A 190 -1.33 2.81 5.23
CA THR A 190 -0.39 2.52 4.15
C THR A 190 -0.97 3.01 2.83
N THR A 191 -0.15 3.69 2.04
CA THR A 191 -0.56 4.18 0.72
C THR A 191 -0.95 3.02 -0.20
N ASP A 192 -2.14 3.10 -0.78
CA ASP A 192 -2.67 2.16 -1.77
C ASP A 192 -3.08 2.91 -3.04
N THR A 193 -3.09 2.20 -4.17
CA THR A 193 -3.45 2.77 -5.47
C THR A 193 -4.58 1.97 -6.12
N ILE A 194 -5.70 2.66 -6.38
CA ILE A 194 -6.89 2.08 -6.99
C ILE A 194 -6.99 2.57 -8.43
N LEU A 195 -7.04 1.63 -9.36
CA LEU A 195 -7.20 1.91 -10.78
C LEU A 195 -8.66 2.14 -11.12
N MET A 196 -8.95 3.19 -11.89
CA MET A 196 -10.28 3.63 -12.28
C MET A 196 -10.32 3.94 -13.80
N GLY A 197 -9.93 2.96 -14.63
CA GLY A 197 -9.76 3.18 -16.08
C GLY A 197 -8.54 4.04 -16.38
N ASN A 198 -8.74 5.22 -16.99
CA ASN A 198 -7.68 6.18 -17.29
C ASN A 198 -7.38 7.12 -16.11
N ALA A 199 -7.88 6.81 -14.93
CA ALA A 199 -7.57 7.50 -13.69
C ALA A 199 -6.98 6.55 -12.65
N THR A 200 -6.17 7.10 -11.75
CA THR A 200 -5.69 6.42 -10.55
C THR A 200 -6.06 7.24 -9.32
N MET A 201 -6.59 6.57 -8.31
CA MET A 201 -6.84 7.13 -7.00
C MET A 201 -5.77 6.64 -6.03
N GLN A 202 -4.97 7.54 -5.50
CA GLN A 202 -3.95 7.26 -4.49
C GLN A 202 -4.53 7.53 -3.11
N VAL A 203 -4.70 6.49 -2.33
CA VAL A 203 -5.20 6.55 -0.96
C VAL A 203 -4.00 6.61 -0.02
N TYR A 204 -3.76 7.75 0.61
CA TYR A 204 -2.69 7.94 1.59
C TYR A 204 -3.13 7.59 3.00
N TYR A 205 -4.41 7.85 3.29
CA TYR A 205 -5.08 7.49 4.53
C TYR A 205 -6.57 7.33 4.27
N ILE A 206 -7.15 6.30 4.84
CA ILE A 206 -8.59 6.06 4.81
C ILE A 206 -9.05 5.48 6.16
N HIS A 207 -10.07 6.09 6.73
CA HIS A 207 -10.82 5.55 7.85
C HIS A 207 -12.30 5.76 7.56
N ILE A 208 -13.03 4.70 7.28
CA ILE A 208 -14.43 4.76 6.87
C ILE A 208 -15.28 3.78 7.66
N GLN A 209 -16.51 4.18 7.90
CA GLN A 209 -17.54 3.34 8.48
C GLN A 209 -18.86 3.64 7.78
N ALA A 210 -19.54 2.60 7.34
CA ALA A 210 -20.89 2.67 6.81
C ALA A 210 -21.85 1.82 7.64
N PHE A 211 -23.15 2.02 7.47
CA PHE A 211 -24.22 1.32 8.20
C PHE A 211 -24.14 1.50 9.72
N GLY A 212 -23.66 2.67 10.17
CA GLY A 212 -23.69 3.04 11.58
C GLY A 212 -25.12 3.04 12.12
N THR A 213 -25.30 2.55 13.33
CA THR A 213 -26.62 2.43 13.97
C THR A 213 -26.70 3.18 15.29
N ALA A 214 -25.60 3.73 15.78
CA ALA A 214 -25.51 4.37 17.08
C ALA A 214 -25.46 5.90 16.95
N GLU A 215 -25.88 6.57 18.00
CA GLU A 215 -25.73 8.02 18.21
C GLU A 215 -24.27 8.39 18.60
N ASP A 216 -23.32 7.48 18.38
CA ASP A 216 -21.94 7.60 18.83
C ASP A 216 -21.20 8.73 18.11
N ASN A 217 -20.38 9.45 18.86
CA ASN A 217 -19.58 10.58 18.37
C ASN A 217 -18.23 10.16 17.75
N GLY A 218 -18.04 8.87 17.37
CA GLY A 218 -16.78 8.37 16.85
C GLY A 218 -16.94 7.14 15.96
N PHE A 219 -15.82 6.68 15.43
CA PHE A 219 -15.74 5.40 14.73
C PHE A 219 -15.83 4.23 15.72
N ASN A 220 -16.50 3.18 15.31
CA ASN A 220 -16.47 1.90 16.02
C ASN A 220 -15.13 1.19 15.80
N THR A 221 -14.97 -0.02 16.35
CA THR A 221 -13.73 -0.81 16.25
C THR A 221 -13.19 -0.81 14.85
N ALA A 222 -11.94 -0.39 14.70
CA ALA A 222 -11.27 -0.36 13.39
C ALA A 222 -10.71 -1.74 13.03
N GLU A 223 -10.99 -2.19 11.81
CA GLU A 223 -10.28 -3.30 11.16
C GLU A 223 -9.21 -2.70 10.27
N GLU A 224 -7.95 -3.03 10.56
CA GLU A 224 -6.80 -2.50 9.82
C GLU A 224 -6.65 -3.21 8.49
N CYS A 225 -6.08 -2.55 7.49
CA CYS A 225 -5.72 -3.20 6.23
C CYS A 225 -4.51 -4.14 6.42
N GLU A 226 -4.44 -5.20 5.62
CA GLU A 226 -3.36 -6.19 5.68
C GLU A 226 -1.95 -5.59 5.50
N ALA A 227 -1.85 -4.44 4.85
CA ALA A 227 -0.58 -3.74 4.63
C ALA A 227 -0.06 -3.10 5.93
N ASP A 228 -0.94 -2.59 6.79
CA ASP A 228 -0.59 -2.01 8.08
C ASP A 228 -0.18 -3.10 9.08
N ASP A 229 -0.83 -4.25 9.07
CA ASP A 229 -0.54 -5.39 9.96
C ASP A 229 0.89 -5.92 9.76
N LYS A 230 1.36 -6.00 8.52
CA LYS A 230 2.70 -6.52 8.19
C LYS A 230 3.85 -5.68 8.75
N VAL A 231 3.65 -4.40 8.98
CA VAL A 231 4.68 -3.50 9.52
C VAL A 231 4.72 -3.54 11.04
N SER A 232 3.58 -3.81 11.70
CA SER A 232 3.46 -3.76 13.15
C SER A 232 4.19 -4.90 13.88
N ASP A 233 4.22 -6.11 13.31
CA ASP A 233 4.73 -7.30 14.00
C ASP A 233 6.24 -7.52 13.83
N ILE A 234 6.83 -7.09 12.71
CA ILE A 234 8.25 -7.35 12.42
C ILE A 234 9.18 -6.56 13.33
N ILE A 235 8.85 -5.32 13.66
CA ILE A 235 9.69 -4.43 14.47
C ILE A 235 9.85 -4.94 15.91
N PRO A 236 8.78 -5.26 16.68
CA PRO A 236 8.92 -5.76 18.04
C PRO A 236 9.63 -7.12 18.11
N ILE A 237 9.41 -8.01 17.12
CA ILE A 237 10.08 -9.30 17.06
C ILE A 237 11.60 -9.10 16.83
N ALA A 238 12.00 -8.26 15.90
CA ALA A 238 13.40 -7.97 15.62
C ALA A 238 14.13 -7.36 16.83
N VAL A 239 13.50 -6.41 17.51
CA VAL A 239 14.05 -5.80 18.74
C VAL A 239 14.14 -6.82 19.87
N GLY A 240 13.13 -7.66 20.06
CA GLY A 240 13.14 -8.72 21.06
C GLY A 240 14.28 -9.74 20.82
N CYS A 241 14.48 -10.18 19.59
CA CYS A 241 15.57 -11.07 19.22
C CYS A 241 16.95 -10.44 19.45
N ALA A 242 17.13 -9.17 19.10
CA ALA A 242 18.39 -8.45 19.31
C ALA A 242 18.74 -8.32 20.80
N LEU A 243 17.78 -7.95 21.63
CA LEU A 243 17.97 -7.85 23.08
C LEU A 243 18.28 -9.22 23.71
N ALA A 244 17.58 -10.28 23.32
CA ALA A 244 17.84 -11.63 23.80
C ALA A 244 19.27 -12.09 23.42
N ALA A 245 19.72 -11.82 22.20
CA ALA A 245 21.09 -12.13 21.77
C ALA A 245 22.15 -11.40 22.60
N LEU A 246 21.95 -10.11 22.90
CA LEU A 246 22.86 -9.34 23.75
C LEU A 246 22.96 -9.90 25.16
N ILE A 247 21.81 -10.27 25.77
CA ILE A 247 21.81 -10.89 27.11
C ILE A 247 22.61 -12.19 27.11
N ILE A 248 22.43 -13.04 26.09
CA ILE A 248 23.16 -14.30 25.96
C ILE A 248 24.66 -14.05 25.84
N ILE A 249 25.08 -13.08 25.02
CA ILE A 249 26.50 -12.73 24.84
C ILE A 249 27.12 -12.28 26.18
N VAL A 250 26.43 -11.42 26.93
CA VAL A 250 26.88 -10.94 28.24
C VAL A 250 27.02 -12.08 29.23
N LEU A 251 26.05 -13.01 29.29
CA LEU A 251 26.11 -14.18 30.17
C LEU A 251 27.29 -15.10 29.80
N ILE A 252 27.55 -15.35 28.54
CA ILE A 252 28.69 -16.13 28.08
C ILE A 252 30.00 -15.47 28.48
N ALA A 253 30.15 -14.17 28.22
CA ALA A 253 31.34 -13.41 28.58
C ALA A 253 31.58 -13.43 30.10
N TYR A 254 30.55 -13.28 30.90
CA TYR A 254 30.61 -13.39 32.35
C TYR A 254 31.06 -14.78 32.81
N LEU A 255 30.50 -15.87 32.26
CA LEU A 255 30.85 -17.23 32.65
C LEU A 255 32.30 -17.58 32.23
N VAL A 256 32.73 -17.15 31.05
CA VAL A 256 34.11 -17.34 30.60
C VAL A 256 35.09 -16.55 31.47
N GLY A 257 34.77 -15.28 31.76
CA GLY A 257 35.59 -14.44 32.65
C GLY A 257 35.72 -15.02 34.06
N ARG A 258 34.60 -15.47 34.64
CA ARG A 258 34.59 -16.14 35.97
C ARG A 258 35.39 -17.45 36.00
N ARG A 259 35.32 -18.27 34.94
CA ARG A 259 36.15 -19.50 34.83
C ARG A 259 37.63 -19.16 34.76
N ARG A 260 38.02 -18.17 33.96
CA ARG A 260 39.42 -17.76 33.78
C ARG A 260 40.02 -17.16 35.07
N SER A 261 39.21 -16.41 35.84
CA SER A 261 39.61 -15.84 37.12
C SER A 261 39.87 -16.93 38.18
N ARG A 262 39.08 -18.02 38.22
CA ARG A 262 39.27 -19.14 39.16
C ARG A 262 40.53 -19.96 38.85
N GLN A 263 40.95 -20.09 37.59
CA GLN A 263 42.15 -20.81 37.22
C GLN A 263 43.44 -20.08 37.59
N LYS A 264 43.43 -18.74 37.69
CA LYS A 264 44.62 -17.97 38.10
C LYS A 264 44.84 -17.96 39.62
N GLY A 265 43.84 -18.37 40.41
CA GLY A 265 43.95 -18.42 41.88
C GLY A 265 44.67 -19.66 42.43
N TYR A 266 44.99 -20.66 41.62
CA TYR A 266 45.63 -21.94 42.04
C TYR A 266 47.11 -22.05 41.65
N THR A 267 47.76 -20.98 41.15
CA THR A 267 49.17 -21.07 40.68
C THR A 267 50.08 -20.18 41.51
N SER A 268 49.79 -19.92 42.79
CA SER A 268 50.69 -19.20 43.70
C SER A 268 50.68 -19.87 45.07
N VAL A 269 51.38 -20.98 45.20
CA VAL A 269 52.13 -21.41 46.41
C VAL A 269 53.35 -22.19 45.93
#